data_d2407e8788043cc71859971680afc2bf
#
_entry.id   d2407e8788043cc71859971680afc2bf
#
_cell.length_a   1.000
_cell.length_b   1.000
_cell.length_c   1.000
_cell.angle_alpha   90.00
_cell.angle_beta   90.00
_cell.angle_gamma   90.00
#
_symmetry.space_group_name_H-M   'P 1'
#
loop_
_entity.id
_entity.type
_entity.pdbx_description
1 polymer ?
#
loop_
_entity_poly.entity_id
_entity_poly.type
_entity_poly.pdbx_seq_one_letter_code
_entity_poly.pdbx_strand_id
1 'polypeptide(L)'
;MNQKIILASASPRRRELLAQIGLEFEVKVGNKEEVYTSTKPQKIVEELALMKAENVASDLQAEGVELKNTIVIGADTIVVRDEEILGKPKNEDHAYEIILSLQGRAHEVYTGVAILSYNNAGEKEIINHAVETKVHVHEMSEEEIRAYIATGDPMDKAGAYGIQGSFAAYIDGIEGDYYNVVGLPVSYVYQQLKKR
;
A
#
# COMPACT_ATOMS: atom_id res chain seq x y z
N MET A 1 -4.12 22.45 -8.03
CA MET A 1 -4.34 21.42 -9.06
C MET A 1 -5.82 21.40 -9.37
N ASN A 2 -6.20 21.58 -10.64
CA ASN A 2 -7.64 21.64 -11.01
C ASN A 2 -8.13 20.28 -11.55
N GLN A 3 -7.44 19.18 -11.21
CA GLN A 3 -7.75 17.85 -11.66
C GLN A 3 -8.50 17.09 -10.57
N LYS A 4 -9.52 16.32 -10.96
CA LYS A 4 -10.22 15.41 -10.06
C LYS A 4 -9.30 14.23 -9.71
N ILE A 5 -9.10 13.98 -8.42
CA ILE A 5 -8.28 12.84 -7.96
C ILE A 5 -9.21 11.77 -7.40
N ILE A 6 -8.96 10.52 -7.81
CA ILE A 6 -9.68 9.34 -7.34
C ILE A 6 -8.67 8.35 -6.75
N LEU A 7 -8.86 7.97 -5.50
CA LEU A 7 -8.08 6.92 -4.84
C LEU A 7 -8.77 5.57 -5.03
N ALA A 8 -8.13 4.69 -5.78
CA ALA A 8 -8.58 3.32 -6.04
C ALA A 8 -8.16 2.37 -4.89
N SER A 9 -8.57 2.66 -3.65
CA SER A 9 -8.19 1.85 -2.49
C SER A 9 -9.18 1.99 -1.34
N ALA A 10 -9.51 0.85 -0.70
CA ALA A 10 -10.31 0.82 0.51
C ALA A 10 -9.49 1.14 1.79
N SER A 11 -8.16 1.19 1.72
CA SER A 11 -7.28 1.36 2.88
C SER A 11 -7.51 2.70 3.58
N PRO A 12 -7.89 2.71 4.88
CA PRO A 12 -8.02 3.94 5.65
C PRO A 12 -6.69 4.70 5.73
N ARG A 13 -5.58 3.98 5.90
CA ARG A 13 -4.23 4.55 5.99
C ARG A 13 -3.84 5.34 4.74
N ARG A 14 -4.13 4.83 3.55
CA ARG A 14 -3.86 5.56 2.29
C ARG A 14 -4.70 6.82 2.15
N ARG A 15 -5.96 6.78 2.62
CA ARG A 15 -6.82 7.98 2.66
C ARG A 15 -6.24 9.04 3.59
N GLU A 16 -5.83 8.65 4.80
CA GLU A 16 -5.21 9.53 5.78
C GLU A 16 -3.92 10.16 5.23
N LEU A 17 -3.08 9.38 4.57
CA LEU A 17 -1.82 9.87 3.99
C LEU A 17 -2.04 10.89 2.86
N LEU A 18 -3.01 10.68 1.96
CA LEU A 18 -3.34 11.68 0.93
C LEU A 18 -3.95 12.94 1.53
N ALA A 19 -4.82 12.81 2.54
CA ALA A 19 -5.39 13.95 3.26
C ALA A 19 -4.30 14.72 4.03
N GLN A 20 -3.34 14.04 4.64
CA GLN A 20 -2.22 14.64 5.37
C GLN A 20 -1.40 15.60 4.49
N ILE A 21 -1.26 15.31 3.21
CA ILE A 21 -0.53 16.17 2.25
C ILE A 21 -1.44 17.21 1.57
N GLY A 22 -2.68 17.39 2.06
CA GLY A 22 -3.60 18.43 1.61
C GLY A 22 -4.25 18.16 0.26
N LEU A 23 -4.34 16.92 -0.20
CA LEU A 23 -5.04 16.57 -1.43
C LEU A 23 -6.54 16.36 -1.17
N GLU A 24 -7.36 16.90 -2.05
CA GLU A 24 -8.78 16.57 -2.14
C GLU A 24 -8.96 15.42 -3.14
N PHE A 25 -9.69 14.37 -2.76
CA PHE A 25 -9.89 13.19 -3.58
C PHE A 25 -11.20 12.48 -3.25
N GLU A 26 -11.70 11.72 -4.22
CA GLU A 26 -12.78 10.76 -4.02
C GLU A 26 -12.20 9.35 -3.82
N VAL A 27 -12.92 8.50 -3.10
CA VAL A 27 -12.56 7.08 -2.94
C VAL A 27 -13.49 6.23 -3.79
N LYS A 28 -12.92 5.38 -4.62
CA LYS A 28 -13.63 4.33 -5.36
C LYS A 28 -12.86 3.02 -5.21
N VAL A 29 -13.57 1.91 -5.07
CA VAL A 29 -12.97 0.58 -4.91
C VAL A 29 -13.52 -0.33 -5.99
N GLY A 30 -12.63 -0.93 -6.77
CA GLY A 30 -13.00 -1.97 -7.73
C GLY A 30 -13.24 -3.31 -7.01
N ASN A 31 -14.13 -4.13 -7.55
CA ASN A 31 -14.51 -5.43 -6.98
C ASN A 31 -13.90 -6.63 -7.74
N LYS A 32 -12.99 -6.41 -8.68
CA LYS A 32 -12.38 -7.48 -9.46
C LYS A 32 -11.29 -8.20 -8.64
N GLU A 33 -11.16 -9.49 -8.88
CA GLU A 33 -10.15 -10.33 -8.24
C GLU A 33 -8.74 -9.81 -8.54
N GLU A 34 -7.89 -9.81 -7.50
CA GLU A 34 -6.50 -9.38 -7.59
C GLU A 34 -5.64 -10.54 -8.06
N VAL A 35 -5.08 -10.43 -9.26
CA VAL A 35 -4.18 -11.42 -9.85
C VAL A 35 -2.88 -10.77 -10.28
N TYR A 36 -1.78 -11.48 -10.08
CA TYR A 36 -0.46 -11.09 -10.55
C TYR A 36 0.26 -12.30 -11.15
N THR A 37 1.23 -12.05 -12.00
CA THR A 37 1.97 -13.10 -12.74
C THR A 37 3.44 -13.13 -12.39
N SER A 38 3.97 -12.03 -11.88
CA SER A 38 5.38 -11.90 -11.50
C SER A 38 5.69 -12.67 -10.21
N THR A 39 6.97 -13.05 -10.07
CA THR A 39 7.53 -13.59 -8.82
C THR A 39 8.41 -12.57 -8.09
N LYS A 40 8.70 -11.43 -8.72
CA LYS A 40 9.54 -10.38 -8.14
C LYS A 40 8.68 -9.41 -7.33
N PRO A 41 8.97 -9.16 -6.05
CA PRO A 41 8.17 -8.30 -5.17
C PRO A 41 7.83 -6.95 -5.78
N GLN A 42 8.79 -6.24 -6.37
CA GLN A 42 8.59 -4.95 -7.02
C GLN A 42 7.56 -5.03 -8.15
N LYS A 43 7.63 -6.10 -8.98
CA LYS A 43 6.72 -6.28 -10.10
C LYS A 43 5.32 -6.68 -9.65
N ILE A 44 5.22 -7.48 -8.60
CA ILE A 44 3.93 -7.86 -8.01
C ILE A 44 3.16 -6.62 -7.57
N VAL A 45 3.79 -5.73 -6.80
CA VAL A 45 3.09 -4.52 -6.32
C VAL A 45 2.81 -3.52 -7.43
N GLU A 46 3.65 -3.45 -8.47
CA GLU A 46 3.37 -2.67 -9.68
C GLU A 46 2.15 -3.21 -10.44
N GLU A 47 2.07 -4.54 -10.66
CA GLU A 47 0.94 -5.20 -11.31
C GLU A 47 -0.37 -4.95 -10.53
N LEU A 48 -0.34 -5.17 -9.20
CA LEU A 48 -1.51 -5.00 -8.35
C LEU A 48 -1.97 -3.54 -8.25
N ALA A 49 -1.04 -2.59 -8.12
CA ALA A 49 -1.36 -1.17 -8.09
C ALA A 49 -1.99 -0.70 -9.40
N LEU A 50 -1.42 -1.09 -10.53
CA LEU A 50 -1.93 -0.77 -11.86
C LEU A 50 -3.32 -1.36 -12.07
N MET A 51 -3.49 -2.64 -11.77
CA MET A 51 -4.77 -3.32 -11.89
C MET A 51 -5.88 -2.63 -11.06
N LYS A 52 -5.58 -2.23 -9.82
CA LYS A 52 -6.55 -1.49 -8.98
C LYS A 52 -6.97 -0.17 -9.61
N ALA A 53 -6.01 0.60 -10.14
CA ALA A 53 -6.31 1.86 -10.80
C ALA A 53 -7.11 1.66 -12.10
N GLU A 54 -6.74 0.69 -12.93
CA GLU A 54 -7.42 0.40 -14.19
C GLU A 54 -8.84 -0.16 -13.99
N ASN A 55 -9.03 -1.01 -12.97
CA ASN A 55 -10.37 -1.51 -12.63
C ASN A 55 -11.32 -0.36 -12.28
N VAL A 56 -10.89 0.56 -11.42
CA VAL A 56 -11.71 1.73 -11.05
C VAL A 56 -11.95 2.64 -12.25
N ALA A 57 -10.94 2.90 -13.08
CA ALA A 57 -11.10 3.70 -14.29
C ALA A 57 -12.11 3.06 -15.27
N SER A 58 -12.01 1.74 -15.48
CA SER A 58 -12.93 0.98 -16.32
C SER A 58 -14.36 0.97 -15.79
N ASP A 59 -14.54 0.81 -14.47
CA ASP A 59 -15.86 0.81 -13.83
C ASP A 59 -16.54 2.19 -13.99
N LEU A 60 -15.79 3.29 -13.79
CA LEU A 60 -16.29 4.65 -14.00
C LEU A 60 -16.69 4.90 -15.45
N GLN A 61 -15.91 4.45 -16.42
CA GLN A 61 -16.25 4.57 -17.83
C GLN A 61 -17.50 3.76 -18.19
N ALA A 62 -17.66 2.57 -17.62
CA ALA A 62 -18.87 1.75 -17.79
C ALA A 62 -20.12 2.42 -17.17
N GLU A 63 -19.95 3.18 -16.09
CA GLU A 63 -20.99 4.03 -15.48
C GLU A 63 -21.28 5.31 -16.30
N GLY A 64 -20.59 5.54 -17.42
CA GLY A 64 -20.75 6.72 -18.28
C GLY A 64 -20.00 7.96 -17.77
N VAL A 65 -19.08 7.81 -16.82
CA VAL A 65 -18.28 8.92 -16.30
C VAL A 65 -17.12 9.22 -17.25
N GLU A 66 -17.05 10.46 -17.73
CA GLU A 66 -15.89 10.94 -18.50
C GLU A 66 -14.69 11.14 -17.57
N LEU A 67 -13.54 10.53 -17.91
CA LEU A 67 -12.31 10.66 -17.14
C LEU A 67 -11.43 11.86 -17.54
N LYS A 68 -11.93 12.78 -18.37
CA LYS A 68 -11.18 14.00 -18.75
C LYS A 68 -10.76 14.78 -17.49
N ASN A 69 -9.53 15.26 -17.49
CA ASN A 69 -8.95 16.02 -16.39
C ASN A 69 -9.03 15.28 -15.03
N THR A 70 -8.84 13.96 -15.06
CA THR A 70 -8.97 13.08 -13.90
C THR A 70 -7.69 12.28 -13.68
N ILE A 71 -7.33 12.08 -12.41
CA ILE A 71 -6.23 11.23 -11.97
C ILE A 71 -6.81 10.08 -11.13
N VAL A 72 -6.45 8.84 -11.46
CA VAL A 72 -6.78 7.66 -10.66
C VAL A 72 -5.50 7.09 -10.06
N ILE A 73 -5.46 6.97 -8.73
CA ILE A 73 -4.31 6.47 -7.97
C ILE A 73 -4.63 5.10 -7.42
N GLY A 74 -3.91 4.08 -7.87
CA GLY A 74 -3.92 2.73 -7.30
C GLY A 74 -2.66 2.48 -6.50
N ALA A 75 -2.76 1.69 -5.44
CA ALA A 75 -1.60 1.26 -4.67
C ALA A 75 -1.81 -0.13 -4.08
N ASP A 76 -0.69 -0.87 -3.93
CA ASP A 76 -0.66 -2.14 -3.22
C ASP A 76 0.60 -2.27 -2.38
N THR A 77 0.54 -2.99 -1.26
CA THR A 77 1.66 -3.15 -0.33
C THR A 77 1.80 -4.59 0.08
N ILE A 78 3.02 -5.11 -0.03
CA ILE A 78 3.40 -6.43 0.47
C ILE A 78 4.57 -6.33 1.44
N VAL A 79 4.62 -7.27 2.37
CA VAL A 79 5.76 -7.51 3.26
C VAL A 79 6.49 -8.74 2.78
N VAL A 80 7.81 -8.67 2.69
CA VAL A 80 8.65 -9.75 2.18
C VAL A 80 9.73 -10.07 3.18
N ARG A 81 9.94 -11.35 3.44
CA ARG A 81 11.03 -11.88 4.26
C ARG A 81 11.66 -13.06 3.54
N ASP A 82 12.96 -13.02 3.32
CA ASP A 82 13.69 -14.11 2.64
C ASP A 82 13.00 -14.57 1.33
N GLU A 83 12.58 -13.61 0.50
CA GLU A 83 11.83 -13.82 -0.76
C GLU A 83 10.39 -14.36 -0.58
N GLU A 84 9.96 -14.63 0.64
CA GLU A 84 8.58 -15.06 0.95
C GLU A 84 7.68 -13.84 1.20
N ILE A 85 6.53 -13.81 0.52
CA ILE A 85 5.51 -12.77 0.74
C ILE A 85 4.67 -13.14 1.94
N LEU A 86 4.69 -12.26 2.96
CA LEU A 86 3.90 -12.40 4.16
C LEU A 86 2.57 -11.65 4.00
N GLY A 87 1.51 -12.40 3.80
CA GLY A 87 0.14 -11.87 3.68
C GLY A 87 -0.46 -11.42 5.02
N LYS A 88 -1.77 -11.16 4.99
CA LYS A 88 -2.53 -10.95 6.23
C LYS A 88 -2.67 -12.26 7.00
N PRO A 89 -2.60 -12.23 8.34
CA PRO A 89 -2.79 -13.44 9.14
C PRO A 89 -4.22 -13.97 8.99
N LYS A 90 -4.35 -15.28 9.01
CA LYS A 90 -5.65 -15.98 8.92
C LYS A 90 -6.36 -16.07 10.28
N ASN A 91 -5.57 -16.10 11.35
CA ASN A 91 -5.98 -16.19 12.75
C ASN A 91 -4.82 -15.74 13.65
N GLU A 92 -5.01 -15.75 14.96
CA GLU A 92 -4.02 -15.32 15.94
C GLU A 92 -2.75 -16.20 15.94
N ASP A 93 -2.87 -17.51 15.76
CA ASP A 93 -1.72 -18.42 15.66
C ASP A 93 -0.87 -18.08 14.42
N HIS A 94 -1.49 -17.85 13.28
CA HIS A 94 -0.78 -17.44 12.08
C HIS A 94 -0.15 -16.04 12.23
N ALA A 95 -0.80 -15.11 12.96
CA ALA A 95 -0.20 -13.83 13.31
C ALA A 95 1.05 -14.01 14.18
N TYR A 96 0.99 -14.92 15.15
CA TYR A 96 2.13 -15.27 15.99
C TYR A 96 3.31 -15.80 15.16
N GLU A 97 3.07 -16.75 14.27
CA GLU A 97 4.09 -17.32 13.39
C GLU A 97 4.75 -16.23 12.51
N ILE A 98 3.95 -15.33 11.93
CA ILE A 98 4.46 -14.22 11.12
C ILE A 98 5.36 -13.31 11.97
N ILE A 99 4.88 -12.80 13.11
CA ILE A 99 5.64 -11.88 13.96
C ILE A 99 6.89 -12.54 14.51
N LEU A 100 6.80 -13.80 14.97
CA LEU A 100 7.95 -14.58 15.41
C LEU A 100 9.03 -14.67 14.33
N SER A 101 8.62 -14.72 13.09
CA SER A 101 9.53 -14.79 11.95
C SER A 101 10.19 -13.45 11.60
N LEU A 102 9.61 -12.33 12.04
CA LEU A 102 10.09 -10.97 11.76
C LEU A 102 10.90 -10.37 12.91
N GLN A 103 10.68 -10.82 14.16
CA GLN A 103 11.37 -10.26 15.32
C GLN A 103 12.88 -10.52 15.27
N GLY A 104 13.68 -9.60 15.82
CA GLY A 104 15.14 -9.70 15.92
C GLY A 104 15.87 -9.60 14.56
N ARG A 105 15.19 -9.18 13.49
CA ARG A 105 15.78 -9.13 12.14
C ARG A 105 15.15 -8.06 11.23
N ALA A 106 15.73 -7.90 10.04
CA ALA A 106 15.18 -7.04 9.00
C ALA A 106 14.31 -7.82 8.02
N HIS A 107 13.35 -7.09 7.42
CA HIS A 107 12.53 -7.53 6.31
C HIS A 107 12.24 -6.35 5.38
N GLU A 108 11.68 -6.60 4.20
CA GLU A 108 11.37 -5.59 3.20
C GLU A 108 9.87 -5.34 3.10
N VAL A 109 9.50 -4.06 2.90
CA VAL A 109 8.13 -3.63 2.57
C VAL A 109 8.16 -2.96 1.22
N TYR A 110 7.36 -3.47 0.30
CA TYR A 110 7.20 -2.91 -1.04
C TYR A 110 5.81 -2.31 -1.20
N THR A 111 5.74 -1.07 -1.67
CA THR A 111 4.48 -0.47 -2.12
C THR A 111 4.58 -0.08 -3.58
N GLY A 112 3.70 -0.64 -4.40
CA GLY A 112 3.45 -0.20 -5.77
C GLY A 112 2.49 0.98 -5.80
N VAL A 113 2.74 1.93 -6.70
CA VAL A 113 1.86 3.05 -6.98
C VAL A 113 1.65 3.16 -8.48
N ALA A 114 0.41 3.13 -8.91
CA ALA A 114 0.00 3.43 -10.27
C ALA A 114 -0.79 4.75 -10.31
N ILE A 115 -0.42 5.66 -11.20
CA ILE A 115 -1.10 6.93 -11.44
C ILE A 115 -1.55 6.95 -12.89
N LEU A 116 -2.86 6.85 -13.10
CA LEU A 116 -3.47 7.03 -14.42
C LEU A 116 -3.92 8.48 -14.53
N SER A 117 -3.35 9.23 -15.45
CA SER A 117 -3.71 10.63 -15.67
C SER A 117 -4.36 10.81 -17.02
N TYR A 118 -5.55 11.38 -17.02
CA TYR A 118 -6.31 11.70 -18.23
C TYR A 118 -6.29 13.22 -18.44
N ASN A 119 -5.80 13.65 -19.60
CA ASN A 119 -5.78 15.06 -19.96
C ASN A 119 -7.18 15.55 -20.41
N ASN A 120 -7.28 16.83 -20.80
CA ASN A 120 -8.53 17.43 -21.30
C ASN A 120 -9.08 16.79 -22.59
N ALA A 121 -8.23 16.13 -23.37
CA ALA A 121 -8.64 15.36 -24.56
C ALA A 121 -9.08 13.93 -24.22
N GLY A 122 -8.88 13.48 -22.97
CA GLY A 122 -9.15 12.11 -22.53
C GLY A 122 -8.01 11.13 -22.83
N GLU A 123 -6.84 11.64 -23.25
CA GLU A 123 -5.66 10.79 -23.47
C GLU A 123 -5.08 10.35 -22.12
N LYS A 124 -4.78 9.05 -22.01
CA LYS A 124 -4.28 8.41 -20.78
C LYS A 124 -2.75 8.35 -20.77
N GLU A 125 -2.14 8.82 -19.69
CA GLU A 125 -0.75 8.57 -19.35
C GLU A 125 -0.68 7.72 -18.09
N ILE A 126 0.27 6.77 -18.02
CA ILE A 126 0.46 5.86 -16.91
C ILE A 126 1.84 6.06 -16.30
N ILE A 127 1.89 6.28 -14.99
CA ILE A 127 3.08 6.07 -14.16
C ILE A 127 2.81 4.83 -13.31
N ASN A 128 3.76 3.91 -13.27
CA ASN A 128 3.71 2.72 -12.42
C ASN A 128 5.10 2.49 -11.81
N HIS A 129 5.18 2.45 -10.48
CA HIS A 129 6.45 2.44 -9.76
C HIS A 129 6.33 1.72 -8.42
N ALA A 130 7.37 0.98 -8.04
CA ALA A 130 7.49 0.35 -6.74
C ALA A 130 8.54 1.06 -5.87
N VAL A 131 8.21 1.24 -4.59
CA VAL A 131 9.14 1.74 -3.56
C VAL A 131 9.40 0.61 -2.58
N GLU A 132 10.67 0.43 -2.22
CA GLU A 132 11.14 -0.53 -1.23
C GLU A 132 11.60 0.20 0.03
N THR A 133 11.31 -0.37 1.20
CA THR A 133 11.83 0.08 2.49
C THR A 133 12.18 -1.14 3.32
N LYS A 134 13.40 -1.18 3.86
CA LYS A 134 13.80 -2.18 4.82
C LYS A 134 13.42 -1.75 6.23
N VAL A 135 12.82 -2.67 6.98
CA VAL A 135 12.36 -2.45 8.36
C VAL A 135 13.11 -3.39 9.29
N HIS A 136 13.74 -2.83 10.33
CA HIS A 136 14.44 -3.57 11.36
C HIS A 136 13.55 -3.70 12.60
N VAL A 137 13.43 -4.90 13.14
CA VAL A 137 12.58 -5.21 14.29
C VAL A 137 13.46 -5.71 15.45
N HIS A 138 13.23 -5.17 16.63
CA HIS A 138 13.85 -5.66 17.87
C HIS A 138 13.43 -7.11 18.16
N GLU A 139 14.21 -7.80 19.00
CA GLU A 139 13.81 -9.06 19.59
C GLU A 139 12.55 -8.86 20.44
N MET A 140 11.64 -9.82 20.38
CA MET A 140 10.39 -9.84 21.14
C MET A 140 10.25 -11.16 21.87
N SER A 141 9.82 -11.10 23.12
CA SER A 141 9.43 -12.30 23.87
C SER A 141 8.08 -12.85 23.37
N GLU A 142 7.80 -14.11 23.70
CA GLU A 142 6.49 -14.70 23.40
C GLU A 142 5.33 -13.90 24.02
N GLU A 143 5.52 -13.41 25.25
CA GLU A 143 4.50 -12.61 25.95
C GLU A 143 4.20 -11.30 25.20
N GLU A 144 5.24 -10.61 24.72
CA GLU A 144 5.08 -9.37 23.95
C GLU A 144 4.38 -9.60 22.61
N ILE A 145 4.73 -10.68 21.89
CA ILE A 145 4.07 -11.04 20.65
C ILE A 145 2.58 -11.31 20.91
N ARG A 146 2.26 -12.13 21.92
CA ARG A 146 0.87 -12.43 22.26
C ARG A 146 0.09 -11.22 22.75
N ALA A 147 0.71 -10.35 23.54
CA ALA A 147 0.08 -9.11 23.99
C ALA A 147 -0.25 -8.18 22.80
N TYR A 148 0.65 -8.08 21.82
CA TYR A 148 0.37 -7.31 20.60
C TYR A 148 -0.77 -7.94 19.79
N ILE A 149 -0.79 -9.26 19.60
CA ILE A 149 -1.86 -9.94 18.87
C ILE A 149 -3.23 -9.73 19.54
N ALA A 150 -3.27 -9.75 20.86
CA ALA A 150 -4.51 -9.53 21.62
C ALA A 150 -5.12 -8.14 21.41
N THR A 151 -4.37 -7.17 20.88
CA THR A 151 -4.93 -5.86 20.48
C THR A 151 -5.84 -5.92 19.26
N GLY A 152 -5.78 -7.00 18.48
CA GLY A 152 -6.46 -7.13 17.19
C GLY A 152 -5.81 -6.35 16.03
N ASP A 153 -4.83 -5.50 16.32
CA ASP A 153 -4.15 -4.65 15.32
C ASP A 153 -3.48 -5.43 14.17
N PRO A 154 -2.89 -6.64 14.37
CA PRO A 154 -2.27 -7.43 13.31
C PRO A 154 -3.19 -7.88 12.19
N MET A 155 -4.48 -8.10 12.50
CA MET A 155 -5.34 -8.98 11.71
C MET A 155 -5.70 -8.48 10.31
N ASP A 156 -5.63 -7.18 10.07
CA ASP A 156 -5.94 -6.58 8.76
C ASP A 156 -4.70 -6.19 7.95
N LYS A 157 -3.49 -6.55 8.41
CA LYS A 157 -2.22 -6.05 7.87
C LYS A 157 -1.35 -7.16 7.27
N ALA A 158 -0.78 -6.91 6.10
CA ALA A 158 0.29 -7.75 5.57
C ALA A 158 1.48 -7.75 6.53
N GLY A 159 2.11 -8.91 6.75
CA GLY A 159 3.18 -9.05 7.72
C GLY A 159 2.72 -8.99 9.19
N ALA A 160 1.40 -8.97 9.44
CA ALA A 160 0.80 -8.98 10.77
C ALA A 160 1.25 -7.84 11.71
N TYR A 161 1.62 -6.67 11.18
CA TYR A 161 1.93 -5.51 12.03
C TYR A 161 1.61 -4.17 11.36
N GLY A 162 1.45 -3.13 12.18
CA GLY A 162 1.31 -1.75 11.74
C GLY A 162 2.35 -0.84 12.39
N ILE A 163 3.20 -0.19 11.57
CA ILE A 163 4.27 0.70 12.07
C ILE A 163 3.73 1.94 12.82
N GLN A 164 2.47 2.33 12.57
CA GLN A 164 1.81 3.46 13.22
C GLN A 164 1.19 3.11 14.59
N GLY A 165 0.94 1.82 14.84
CA GLY A 165 0.33 1.33 16.07
C GLY A 165 1.33 1.02 17.18
N SER A 166 0.92 0.22 18.14
CA SER A 166 1.76 -0.19 19.28
C SER A 166 3.00 -0.99 18.89
N PHE A 167 3.00 -1.60 17.69
CA PHE A 167 4.18 -2.26 17.16
C PHE A 167 5.37 -1.31 16.93
N ALA A 168 5.12 0.00 16.87
CA ALA A 168 6.19 1.00 16.78
C ALA A 168 7.24 0.87 17.89
N ALA A 169 6.85 0.31 19.06
CA ALA A 169 7.77 0.05 20.16
C ALA A 169 8.85 -1.00 19.82
N TYR A 170 8.61 -1.83 18.83
CA TYR A 170 9.50 -2.91 18.40
C TYR A 170 10.24 -2.60 17.10
N ILE A 171 10.02 -1.44 16.49
CA ILE A 171 10.76 -1.00 15.31
C ILE A 171 12.09 -0.37 15.75
N ASP A 172 13.21 -1.04 15.44
CA ASP A 172 14.58 -0.54 15.69
C ASP A 172 14.95 0.58 14.71
N GLY A 173 14.53 0.45 13.44
CA GLY A 173 14.80 1.46 12.43
C GLY A 173 14.25 1.08 11.06
N ILE A 174 14.35 2.02 10.13
CA ILE A 174 14.01 1.82 8.73
C ILE A 174 15.11 2.36 7.82
N GLU A 175 15.31 1.71 6.68
CA GLU A 175 16.13 2.21 5.58
C GLU A 175 15.20 2.45 4.37
N GLY A 176 14.83 3.71 4.13
CA GLY A 176 13.92 4.09 3.05
C GLY A 176 12.81 5.05 3.48
N ASP A 177 11.62 4.87 2.91
CA ASP A 177 10.47 5.76 3.13
C ASP A 177 9.50 5.18 4.17
N TYR A 178 9.31 5.90 5.28
CA TYR A 178 8.34 5.56 6.32
C TYR A 178 6.91 5.43 5.77
N TYR A 179 6.51 6.35 4.91
CA TYR A 179 5.15 6.36 4.35
C TYR A 179 4.91 5.20 3.39
N ASN A 180 5.98 4.69 2.76
CA ASN A 180 5.94 3.43 2.02
C ASN A 180 5.53 2.27 2.94
N VAL A 181 6.10 2.18 4.14
CA VAL A 181 5.76 1.14 5.13
C VAL A 181 4.31 1.28 5.61
N VAL A 182 3.82 2.50 5.78
CA VAL A 182 2.41 2.77 6.11
C VAL A 182 1.46 2.32 4.99
N GLY A 183 1.93 2.34 3.73
CA GLY A 183 1.21 1.81 2.58
C GLY A 183 1.00 2.76 1.39
N LEU A 184 1.62 3.95 1.41
CA LEU A 184 1.64 4.87 0.27
C LEU A 184 2.84 5.83 0.37
N PRO A 185 3.80 5.79 -0.56
CA PRO A 185 4.95 6.71 -0.57
C PRO A 185 4.50 8.11 -1.03
N VAL A 186 3.94 8.89 -0.09
CA VAL A 186 3.24 10.16 -0.39
C VAL A 186 4.13 11.22 -1.01
N SER A 187 5.42 11.25 -0.65
CA SER A 187 6.38 12.16 -1.25
C SER A 187 6.53 11.88 -2.76
N TYR A 188 6.70 10.61 -3.12
CA TYR A 188 6.76 10.20 -4.53
C TYR A 188 5.47 10.58 -5.26
N VAL A 189 4.31 10.20 -4.70
CA VAL A 189 2.98 10.53 -5.29
C VAL A 189 2.86 12.03 -5.53
N TYR A 190 3.11 12.85 -4.51
CA TYR A 190 3.00 14.31 -4.61
C TYR A 190 3.90 14.89 -5.70
N GLN A 191 5.16 14.44 -5.80
CA GLN A 191 6.09 14.92 -6.82
C GLN A 191 5.67 14.52 -8.24
N GLN A 192 5.00 13.38 -8.43
CA GLN A 192 4.44 13.02 -9.74
C GLN A 192 3.22 13.87 -10.09
N LEU A 193 2.32 14.11 -9.12
CA LEU A 193 1.15 14.97 -9.33
C LEU A 193 1.52 16.43 -9.63
N LYS A 194 2.59 16.94 -9.03
CA LYS A 194 3.07 18.31 -9.23
C LYS A 194 3.59 18.59 -10.66
N LYS A 195 3.94 17.56 -11.39
CA LYS A 195 4.45 17.68 -12.77
C LYS A 195 3.34 17.79 -13.83
N ARG A 196 2.06 17.74 -13.40
CA ARG A 196 0.85 17.64 -14.25
C ARG A 196 -0.05 18.91 -14.11
#